data_39d72eb60b4f50373e3013b56c1c48a8
#
_entry.id   39d72eb60b4f50373e3013b56c1c48a8
#
_cell.length_a   1.000
_cell.length_b   1.000
_cell.length_c   1.000
_cell.angle_alpha   90.00
_cell.angle_beta   90.00
_cell.angle_gamma   90.00
#
_symmetry.space_group_name_H-M   'P 1'
#
loop_
_entity.id
_entity.type
_entity.pdbx_description
1 polymer ?
#
loop_
_entity_poly.entity_id
_entity_poly.type
_entity_poly.pdbx_seq_one_letter_code
_entity_poly.pdbx_strand_id
1 'polypeptide(L)'
;MAKRIIYNENARRALEKGMDILAEAVAVTLGPKGRNVVLEKKFGAPQIVNDGVTIAKEIELEDHVENTGVALIRQAASKTNDAAGDGTTTATVLAHAIVKEGLRNVAAGANAISLKRGIEKASNYLVDEIAKLARPVEDSKSIAQVGSISAGNDEEVGAMIAEAMEKVGREGVISLEEGKSMTTELEVTEGMRFDKGYISPYFATDTERMEAVLDEPFVLLTDKKIALVQDLVPVLEQVARSGRPLLILAEDIEKEALATLVVNRLRGVLNVAAVKAPGFGDRRKAMLEDIAVLTGGQVVTEDAGLKLDTVKLDMLGKARRITITKDTTTIVAEGNEAGVKGRCEQIRRQMEETESSYDKEKLQERLAKLSGGVAVVKVGAATETEMKDKKLRLEDAINATKAAVEEGIVPGGGTTLAHLSPQLESWANSNLKDEELTGALIVSRALAAPLKRIAENAGQNGAVIAERVKEKDFNVGFNASTNEFVDMFDAGIVDPAKVTRSALQNAASIAGMVLTTECIVVDKPEPKDAAAGAGAGMGGGDYDY
;
A
#
# COMPACT_ATOMS: atom_id res chain seq x y z
N MET A 1 -2.59 23.70 24.83
CA MET A 1 -2.28 24.64 23.74
C MET A 1 -3.54 25.39 23.31
N ALA A 2 -3.44 26.71 23.04
CA ALA A 2 -4.57 27.49 22.53
C ALA A 2 -4.90 27.06 21.10
N LYS A 3 -6.19 27.07 20.74
CA LYS A 3 -6.65 26.70 19.38
C LYS A 3 -6.95 27.98 18.57
N ARG A 4 -6.67 27.94 17.27
CA ARG A 4 -7.12 28.86 16.25
C ARG A 4 -8.30 28.23 15.54
N ILE A 5 -9.44 28.91 15.46
CA ILE A 5 -10.65 28.42 14.82
C ILE A 5 -10.94 29.34 13.64
N ILE A 6 -11.20 28.74 12.49
CA ILE A 6 -11.50 29.44 11.23
C ILE A 6 -12.80 28.87 10.69
N TYR A 7 -13.68 29.72 10.21
CA TYR A 7 -15.02 29.38 9.78
C TYR A 7 -15.27 29.74 8.32
N ASN A 8 -16.31 29.17 7.77
CA ASN A 8 -16.96 29.54 6.50
C ASN A 8 -15.97 29.51 5.32
N GLU A 9 -16.10 30.50 4.44
CA GLU A 9 -15.32 30.64 3.21
C GLU A 9 -13.79 30.66 3.48
N ASN A 10 -13.35 31.29 4.58
CA ASN A 10 -11.93 31.34 4.91
C ASN A 10 -11.34 29.95 5.24
N ALA A 11 -12.16 29.09 5.88
CA ALA A 11 -11.75 27.70 6.12
C ALA A 11 -11.63 26.92 4.80
N ARG A 12 -12.63 27.02 3.94
CA ARG A 12 -12.65 26.33 2.64
C ARG A 12 -11.50 26.76 1.74
N ARG A 13 -11.22 28.07 1.62
CA ARG A 13 -10.09 28.59 0.83
C ARG A 13 -8.74 28.12 1.34
N ALA A 14 -8.56 28.04 2.65
CA ALA A 14 -7.29 27.57 3.21
C ALA A 14 -7.10 26.06 2.95
N LEU A 15 -8.16 25.24 3.06
CA LEU A 15 -8.12 23.83 2.67
C LEU A 15 -7.79 23.68 1.19
N GLU A 16 -8.51 24.41 0.31
CA GLU A 16 -8.27 24.37 -1.14
C GLU A 16 -6.82 24.68 -1.48
N LYS A 17 -6.25 25.74 -0.89
CA LYS A 17 -4.86 26.13 -1.13
C LYS A 17 -3.86 25.05 -0.74
N GLY A 18 -4.04 24.42 0.43
CA GLY A 18 -3.19 23.30 0.84
C GLY A 18 -3.32 22.10 -0.12
N MET A 19 -4.55 21.80 -0.57
CA MET A 19 -4.81 20.75 -1.54
C MET A 19 -4.21 21.04 -2.92
N ASP A 20 -4.30 22.30 -3.40
CA ASP A 20 -3.69 22.74 -4.67
C ASP A 20 -2.18 22.47 -4.65
N ILE A 21 -1.49 22.85 -3.57
CA ILE A 21 -0.03 22.68 -3.44
C ILE A 21 0.37 21.20 -3.53
N LEU A 22 -0.29 20.32 -2.76
CA LEU A 22 0.02 18.90 -2.79
C LEU A 22 -0.34 18.28 -4.13
N ALA A 23 -1.53 18.58 -4.66
CA ALA A 23 -2.00 18.00 -5.92
C ALA A 23 -1.08 18.36 -7.09
N GLU A 24 -0.61 19.61 -7.19
CA GLU A 24 0.33 20.03 -8.23
C GLU A 24 1.68 19.33 -8.10
N ALA A 25 2.22 19.20 -6.88
CA ALA A 25 3.49 18.52 -6.66
C ALA A 25 3.43 17.03 -7.04
N VAL A 26 2.30 16.36 -6.80
CA VAL A 26 2.10 14.95 -7.14
C VAL A 26 1.78 14.78 -8.62
N ALA A 27 0.93 15.65 -9.19
CA ALA A 27 0.42 15.52 -10.55
C ALA A 27 1.50 15.62 -11.65
N VAL A 28 2.64 16.25 -11.36
CA VAL A 28 3.76 16.34 -12.34
C VAL A 28 4.37 14.97 -12.67
N THR A 29 4.14 13.96 -11.85
CA THR A 29 4.66 12.60 -12.05
C THR A 29 3.77 11.72 -12.93
N LEU A 30 2.52 12.16 -13.23
CA LEU A 30 1.51 11.33 -13.87
C LEU A 30 1.80 11.08 -15.35
N GLY A 31 1.74 9.81 -15.76
CA GLY A 31 1.85 9.37 -17.16
C GLY A 31 3.29 9.15 -17.64
N PRO A 32 3.47 8.66 -18.88
CA PRO A 32 4.78 8.22 -19.40
C PRO A 32 5.78 9.37 -19.62
N LYS A 33 5.32 10.62 -19.67
CA LYS A 33 6.15 11.83 -19.71
C LYS A 33 6.10 12.62 -18.39
N GLY A 34 5.64 11.97 -17.32
CA GLY A 34 5.74 12.48 -15.96
C GLY A 34 7.20 12.70 -15.55
N ARG A 35 7.41 13.60 -14.60
CA ARG A 35 8.75 13.98 -14.11
C ARG A 35 8.91 13.62 -12.65
N ASN A 36 10.15 13.43 -12.25
CA ASN A 36 10.49 13.13 -10.88
C ASN A 36 10.42 14.40 -10.00
N VAL A 37 10.15 14.19 -8.72
CA VAL A 37 10.22 15.18 -7.66
C VAL A 37 11.44 14.90 -6.79
N VAL A 38 12.16 15.96 -6.40
CA VAL A 38 13.30 15.84 -5.48
C VAL A 38 12.83 16.17 -4.07
N LEU A 39 13.01 15.23 -3.16
CA LEU A 39 12.69 15.37 -1.75
C LEU A 39 13.97 15.59 -0.95
N GLU A 40 14.03 16.67 -0.18
CA GLU A 40 15.11 16.91 0.77
C GLU A 40 15.00 15.92 1.93
N LYS A 41 16.12 15.34 2.34
CA LYS A 41 16.18 14.51 3.55
C LYS A 41 17.05 15.21 4.60
N LYS A 42 16.60 15.18 5.85
CA LYS A 42 17.35 15.77 6.98
C LYS A 42 18.73 15.16 7.16
N PHE A 43 18.88 13.90 6.77
CA PHE A 43 20.13 13.15 6.80
C PHE A 43 20.27 12.35 5.52
N GLY A 44 21.45 12.34 4.92
CA GLY A 44 21.75 11.63 3.68
C GLY A 44 21.56 12.46 2.40
N ALA A 45 21.53 11.78 1.26
CA ALA A 45 21.32 12.42 -0.04
C ALA A 45 19.85 12.73 -0.29
N PRO A 46 19.52 13.79 -1.07
CA PRO A 46 18.17 14.02 -1.54
C PRO A 46 17.61 12.79 -2.28
N GLN A 47 16.34 12.51 -2.08
CA GLN A 47 15.67 11.41 -2.75
C GLN A 47 14.95 11.91 -4.01
N ILE A 48 15.13 11.21 -5.11
CA ILE A 48 14.41 11.47 -6.37
C ILE A 48 13.32 10.41 -6.48
N VAL A 49 12.06 10.84 -6.61
CA VAL A 49 10.90 9.94 -6.61
C VAL A 49 9.86 10.38 -7.62
N ASN A 50 9.07 9.44 -8.10
CA ASN A 50 7.88 9.67 -8.92
C ASN A 50 6.61 9.03 -8.32
N ASP A 51 6.73 8.32 -7.21
CA ASP A 51 5.58 7.76 -6.50
C ASP A 51 4.79 8.83 -5.74
N GLY A 52 3.49 8.90 -6.04
CA GLY A 52 2.59 9.92 -5.52
C GLY A 52 2.39 9.86 -4.00
N VAL A 53 2.35 8.66 -3.39
CA VAL A 53 2.14 8.54 -1.94
C VAL A 53 3.38 8.95 -1.17
N THR A 54 4.57 8.64 -1.66
CA THR A 54 5.84 9.05 -1.06
C THR A 54 5.98 10.58 -1.08
N ILE A 55 5.67 11.21 -2.24
CA ILE A 55 5.67 12.67 -2.35
C ILE A 55 4.64 13.28 -1.39
N ALA A 56 3.42 12.75 -1.36
CA ALA A 56 2.35 13.27 -0.54
C ALA A 56 2.66 13.20 0.97
N LYS A 57 3.40 12.20 1.43
CA LYS A 57 3.81 12.06 2.84
C LYS A 57 4.83 13.10 3.28
N GLU A 58 5.70 13.54 2.40
CA GLU A 58 6.78 14.50 2.71
C GLU A 58 6.34 15.97 2.68
N ILE A 59 5.18 16.28 2.07
CA ILE A 59 4.71 17.65 1.97
C ILE A 59 4.05 18.09 3.28
N GLU A 60 4.67 19.05 3.94
CA GLU A 60 4.14 19.78 5.12
C GLU A 60 4.28 21.28 4.90
N LEU A 61 3.24 22.03 5.29
CA LEU A 61 3.19 23.49 5.17
C LEU A 61 3.33 24.16 6.55
N GLU A 62 3.98 25.32 6.59
CA GLU A 62 4.15 26.10 7.83
C GLU A 62 2.81 26.59 8.39
N ASP A 63 1.85 26.97 7.53
CA ASP A 63 0.50 27.33 7.98
C ASP A 63 -0.30 26.06 8.31
N HIS A 64 -0.56 25.84 9.59
CA HIS A 64 -1.31 24.68 10.07
C HIS A 64 -2.71 24.55 9.46
N VAL A 65 -3.32 25.64 9.01
CA VAL A 65 -4.66 25.62 8.39
C VAL A 65 -4.59 25.08 6.98
N GLU A 66 -3.65 25.59 6.18
CA GLU A 66 -3.38 25.07 4.82
C GLU A 66 -2.89 23.62 4.89
N ASN A 67 -2.03 23.31 5.88
CA ASN A 67 -1.54 21.94 6.10
C ASN A 67 -2.66 20.93 6.43
N THR A 68 -3.78 21.39 7.01
CA THR A 68 -4.97 20.54 7.18
C THR A 68 -5.54 20.12 5.82
N GLY A 69 -5.53 20.99 4.82
CA GLY A 69 -5.90 20.65 3.42
C GLY A 69 -4.96 19.60 2.81
N VAL A 70 -3.64 19.78 3.01
CA VAL A 70 -2.63 18.77 2.62
C VAL A 70 -2.94 17.42 3.27
N ALA A 71 -3.19 17.39 4.58
CA ALA A 71 -3.46 16.16 5.32
C ALA A 71 -4.73 15.43 4.85
N LEU A 72 -5.77 16.17 4.44
CA LEU A 72 -7.01 15.60 3.94
C LEU A 72 -6.81 14.95 2.56
N ILE A 73 -6.23 15.66 1.59
CA ILE A 73 -6.05 15.10 0.25
C ILE A 73 -5.01 13.96 0.23
N ARG A 74 -4.01 14.01 1.12
CA ARG A 74 -3.06 12.91 1.35
C ARG A 74 -3.76 11.60 1.68
N GLN A 75 -4.91 11.65 2.38
CA GLN A 75 -5.66 10.44 2.71
C GLN A 75 -6.21 9.74 1.46
N ALA A 76 -6.55 10.47 0.39
CA ALA A 76 -6.99 9.84 -0.86
C ALA A 76 -5.87 8.97 -1.45
N ALA A 77 -4.64 9.50 -1.50
CA ALA A 77 -3.46 8.74 -1.95
C ALA A 77 -3.18 7.54 -1.04
N SER A 78 -3.10 7.76 0.29
CA SER A 78 -2.77 6.70 1.25
C SER A 78 -3.80 5.57 1.25
N LYS A 79 -5.10 5.89 1.21
CA LYS A 79 -6.16 4.88 1.17
C LYS A 79 -6.20 4.09 -0.13
N THR A 80 -5.84 4.72 -1.25
CA THR A 80 -5.72 4.03 -2.53
C THR A 80 -4.51 3.10 -2.52
N ASN A 81 -3.40 3.53 -1.96
CA ASN A 81 -2.24 2.68 -1.74
C ASN A 81 -2.57 1.46 -0.85
N ASP A 82 -3.26 1.67 0.27
CA ASP A 82 -3.68 0.59 1.19
C ASP A 82 -4.59 -0.45 0.49
N ALA A 83 -5.47 0.00 -0.43
CA ALA A 83 -6.47 -0.83 -1.09
C ALA A 83 -5.94 -1.57 -2.33
N ALA A 84 -5.10 -0.92 -3.13
CA ALA A 84 -4.70 -1.38 -4.45
C ALA A 84 -3.17 -1.36 -4.69
N GLY A 85 -2.41 -0.68 -3.84
CA GLY A 85 -0.95 -0.57 -3.93
C GLY A 85 -0.43 0.29 -5.09
N ASP A 86 -1.34 0.91 -5.86
CA ASP A 86 -1.04 1.79 -6.99
C ASP A 86 -2.18 2.82 -7.17
N GLY A 87 -2.06 3.75 -8.12
CA GLY A 87 -3.08 4.76 -8.46
C GLY A 87 -3.15 5.96 -7.51
N THR A 88 -2.15 6.16 -6.67
CA THR A 88 -2.07 7.21 -5.66
C THR A 88 -2.13 8.62 -6.26
N THR A 89 -1.40 8.83 -7.36
CA THR A 89 -1.42 10.08 -8.13
C THR A 89 -2.78 10.34 -8.76
N THR A 90 -3.38 9.31 -9.36
CA THR A 90 -4.73 9.40 -9.97
C THR A 90 -5.78 9.77 -8.93
N ALA A 91 -5.75 9.15 -7.73
CA ALA A 91 -6.66 9.45 -6.63
C ALA A 91 -6.52 10.91 -6.16
N THR A 92 -5.28 11.41 -6.07
CA THR A 92 -5.00 12.80 -5.67
C THR A 92 -5.54 13.78 -6.71
N VAL A 93 -5.29 13.55 -7.99
CA VAL A 93 -5.76 14.40 -9.10
C VAL A 93 -7.29 14.42 -9.18
N LEU A 94 -7.94 13.27 -9.02
CA LEU A 94 -9.40 13.17 -8.98
C LEU A 94 -9.99 13.89 -7.77
N ALA A 95 -9.45 13.67 -6.57
CA ALA A 95 -9.92 14.32 -5.35
C ALA A 95 -9.82 15.85 -5.47
N HIS A 96 -8.70 16.35 -5.96
CA HIS A 96 -8.47 17.77 -6.22
C HIS A 96 -9.49 18.33 -7.21
N ALA A 97 -9.72 17.65 -8.34
CA ALA A 97 -10.67 18.09 -9.36
C ALA A 97 -12.11 18.14 -8.83
N ILE A 98 -12.55 17.12 -8.08
CA ILE A 98 -13.89 17.07 -7.47
C ILE A 98 -14.05 18.19 -6.44
N VAL A 99 -13.05 18.40 -5.56
CA VAL A 99 -13.07 19.47 -4.55
C VAL A 99 -13.16 20.83 -5.22
N LYS A 100 -12.33 21.08 -6.22
CA LYS A 100 -12.27 22.39 -6.90
C LYS A 100 -13.59 22.75 -7.59
N GLU A 101 -14.20 21.81 -8.30
CA GLU A 101 -15.53 22.00 -8.90
C GLU A 101 -16.62 22.09 -7.84
N GLY A 102 -16.54 21.29 -6.77
CA GLY A 102 -17.51 21.28 -5.68
C GLY A 102 -17.51 22.59 -4.88
N LEU A 103 -16.34 23.12 -4.52
CA LEU A 103 -16.22 24.37 -3.78
C LEU A 103 -16.79 25.58 -4.56
N ARG A 104 -16.65 25.60 -5.90
CA ARG A 104 -17.30 26.63 -6.73
C ARG A 104 -18.82 26.61 -6.59
N ASN A 105 -19.41 25.41 -6.56
CA ASN A 105 -20.87 25.25 -6.41
C ASN A 105 -21.32 25.61 -4.99
N VAL A 106 -20.56 25.24 -3.94
CA VAL A 106 -20.82 25.63 -2.55
C VAL A 106 -20.74 27.16 -2.40
N ALA A 107 -19.74 27.80 -2.99
CA ALA A 107 -19.60 29.27 -2.98
C ALA A 107 -20.76 29.96 -3.73
N ALA A 108 -21.34 29.30 -4.73
CA ALA A 108 -22.55 29.77 -5.42
C ALA A 108 -23.85 29.51 -4.64
N GLY A 109 -23.79 28.92 -3.43
CA GLY A 109 -24.92 28.73 -2.54
C GLY A 109 -25.57 27.34 -2.57
N ALA A 110 -24.98 26.36 -3.27
CA ALA A 110 -25.49 24.99 -3.28
C ALA A 110 -25.29 24.32 -1.91
N ASN A 111 -26.26 23.47 -1.53
CA ASN A 111 -26.20 22.71 -0.28
C ASN A 111 -25.13 21.63 -0.34
N ALA A 112 -24.09 21.77 0.45
CA ALA A 112 -22.93 20.87 0.47
C ALA A 112 -23.30 19.41 0.79
N ILE A 113 -24.32 19.19 1.63
CA ILE A 113 -24.77 17.83 2.01
C ILE A 113 -25.46 17.15 0.81
N SER A 114 -26.29 17.88 0.07
CA SER A 114 -26.94 17.37 -1.13
C SER A 114 -25.94 17.11 -2.25
N LEU A 115 -24.95 18.01 -2.44
CA LEU A 115 -23.83 17.77 -3.38
C LEU A 115 -23.06 16.50 -3.02
N LYS A 116 -22.71 16.31 -1.73
CA LYS A 116 -22.03 15.11 -1.25
C LYS A 116 -22.82 13.85 -1.59
N ARG A 117 -24.12 13.82 -1.34
CA ARG A 117 -24.98 12.67 -1.70
C ARG A 117 -24.96 12.38 -3.20
N GLY A 118 -24.98 13.41 -4.03
CA GLY A 118 -24.85 13.28 -5.48
C GLY A 118 -23.52 12.69 -5.90
N ILE A 119 -22.41 13.14 -5.29
CA ILE A 119 -21.06 12.61 -5.50
C ILE A 119 -20.99 11.14 -5.10
N GLU A 120 -21.54 10.75 -3.93
CA GLU A 120 -21.57 9.36 -3.47
C GLU A 120 -22.36 8.45 -4.42
N LYS A 121 -23.54 8.88 -4.88
CA LYS A 121 -24.35 8.12 -5.86
C LYS A 121 -23.64 7.97 -7.20
N ALA A 122 -22.99 9.02 -7.69
CA ALA A 122 -22.20 8.99 -8.91
C ALA A 122 -21.01 8.02 -8.78
N SER A 123 -20.30 8.07 -7.65
CA SER A 123 -19.17 7.16 -7.39
C SER A 123 -19.62 5.70 -7.39
N ASN A 124 -20.73 5.37 -6.72
CA ASN A 124 -21.26 4.00 -6.68
C ASN A 124 -21.65 3.51 -8.08
N TYR A 125 -22.36 4.34 -8.86
CA TYR A 125 -22.69 4.01 -10.25
C TYR A 125 -21.45 3.72 -11.10
N LEU A 126 -20.43 4.56 -10.99
CA LEU A 126 -19.18 4.39 -11.75
C LEU A 126 -18.41 3.14 -11.34
N VAL A 127 -18.41 2.78 -10.07
CA VAL A 127 -17.79 1.55 -9.57
C VAL A 127 -18.42 0.32 -10.22
N ASP A 128 -19.76 0.29 -10.29
CA ASP A 128 -20.48 -0.79 -10.94
C ASP A 128 -20.21 -0.86 -12.45
N GLU A 129 -20.09 0.30 -13.11
CA GLU A 129 -19.76 0.36 -14.53
C GLU A 129 -18.31 -0.08 -14.82
N ILE A 130 -17.34 0.35 -14.01
CA ILE A 130 -15.94 -0.09 -14.13
C ILE A 130 -15.86 -1.61 -14.00
N ALA A 131 -16.56 -2.21 -13.02
CA ALA A 131 -16.58 -3.66 -12.83
C ALA A 131 -17.16 -4.41 -14.03
N LYS A 132 -18.20 -3.87 -14.70
CA LYS A 132 -18.78 -4.46 -15.92
C LYS A 132 -17.87 -4.38 -17.13
N LEU A 133 -17.04 -3.34 -17.21
CA LEU A 133 -16.13 -3.08 -18.31
C LEU A 133 -14.79 -3.82 -18.18
N ALA A 134 -14.48 -4.29 -16.98
CA ALA A 134 -13.24 -4.98 -16.69
C ALA A 134 -13.11 -6.29 -17.49
N ARG A 135 -11.96 -6.47 -18.14
CA ARG A 135 -11.59 -7.72 -18.83
C ARG A 135 -10.71 -8.55 -17.92
N PRO A 136 -10.99 -9.85 -17.73
CA PRO A 136 -10.15 -10.71 -16.91
C PRO A 136 -8.75 -10.84 -17.51
N VAL A 137 -7.74 -10.94 -16.65
CA VAL A 137 -6.34 -11.18 -17.03
C VAL A 137 -6.08 -12.68 -16.94
N GLU A 138 -5.90 -13.33 -18.09
CA GLU A 138 -5.74 -14.80 -18.16
C GLU A 138 -4.35 -15.20 -18.64
N ASP A 139 -3.67 -14.38 -19.43
CA ASP A 139 -2.41 -14.68 -20.08
C ASP A 139 -1.21 -13.89 -19.50
N SER A 140 -0.02 -14.48 -19.67
CA SER A 140 1.24 -13.90 -19.23
C SER A 140 1.56 -12.57 -19.94
N LYS A 141 1.05 -12.39 -21.17
CA LYS A 141 1.23 -11.15 -21.93
C LYS A 141 0.49 -9.97 -21.29
N SER A 142 -0.78 -10.17 -20.90
CA SER A 142 -1.57 -9.14 -20.22
C SER A 142 -0.95 -8.78 -18.86
N ILE A 143 -0.41 -9.77 -18.13
CA ILE A 143 0.33 -9.56 -16.89
C ILE A 143 1.55 -8.67 -17.14
N ALA A 144 2.36 -9.00 -18.16
CA ALA A 144 3.53 -8.21 -18.52
C ALA A 144 3.17 -6.78 -18.92
N GLN A 145 2.09 -6.57 -19.65
CA GLN A 145 1.61 -5.24 -20.04
C GLN A 145 1.25 -4.38 -18.83
N VAL A 146 0.47 -4.92 -17.88
CA VAL A 146 0.14 -4.20 -16.63
C VAL A 146 1.40 -3.85 -15.85
N GLY A 147 2.31 -4.81 -15.66
CA GLY A 147 3.57 -4.59 -14.97
C GLY A 147 4.43 -3.52 -15.63
N SER A 148 4.54 -3.56 -16.96
CA SER A 148 5.31 -2.56 -17.72
C SER A 148 4.74 -1.14 -17.56
N ILE A 149 3.43 -0.98 -17.68
CA ILE A 149 2.77 0.35 -17.56
C ILE A 149 2.96 0.92 -16.17
N SER A 150 2.72 0.14 -15.12
CA SER A 150 2.88 0.59 -13.73
C SER A 150 4.34 0.87 -13.38
N ALA A 151 5.30 0.17 -14.00
CA ALA A 151 6.74 0.44 -13.88
C ALA A 151 7.23 1.66 -14.69
N GLY A 152 6.34 2.45 -15.30
CA GLY A 152 6.70 3.61 -16.11
C GLY A 152 7.12 3.26 -17.54
N ASN A 153 6.47 2.27 -18.17
CA ASN A 153 6.76 1.70 -19.49
C ASN A 153 8.07 0.88 -19.57
N ASP A 154 8.45 0.25 -18.47
CA ASP A 154 9.60 -0.64 -18.41
C ASP A 154 9.19 -2.08 -18.78
N GLU A 155 9.47 -2.47 -20.02
CA GLU A 155 9.12 -3.80 -20.56
C GLU A 155 9.90 -4.93 -19.86
N GLU A 156 11.14 -4.68 -19.40
CA GLU A 156 11.94 -5.69 -18.69
C GLU A 156 11.33 -6.02 -17.33
N VAL A 157 10.87 -4.98 -16.62
CA VAL A 157 10.16 -5.13 -15.34
C VAL A 157 8.86 -5.90 -15.55
N GLY A 158 8.06 -5.56 -16.56
CA GLY A 158 6.82 -6.25 -16.87
C GLY A 158 7.02 -7.74 -17.18
N ALA A 159 8.01 -8.06 -18.01
CA ALA A 159 8.36 -9.44 -18.36
C ALA A 159 8.82 -10.24 -17.13
N MET A 160 9.63 -9.63 -16.26
CA MET A 160 10.13 -10.26 -15.02
C MET A 160 8.99 -10.57 -14.05
N ILE A 161 8.01 -9.66 -13.89
CA ILE A 161 6.85 -9.89 -13.02
C ILE A 161 5.98 -11.01 -13.59
N ALA A 162 5.76 -11.03 -14.91
CA ALA A 162 5.01 -12.10 -15.54
C ALA A 162 5.69 -13.47 -15.36
N GLU A 163 7.01 -13.54 -15.54
CA GLU A 163 7.80 -14.75 -15.28
C GLU A 163 7.72 -15.17 -13.80
N ALA A 164 7.80 -14.20 -12.87
CA ALA A 164 7.66 -14.47 -11.45
C ALA A 164 6.29 -15.09 -11.13
N MET A 165 5.21 -14.47 -11.64
CA MET A 165 3.84 -14.98 -11.42
C MET A 165 3.59 -16.33 -12.09
N GLU A 166 4.20 -16.61 -13.23
CA GLU A 166 4.12 -17.94 -13.88
C GLU A 166 4.77 -19.04 -13.00
N LYS A 167 5.91 -18.72 -12.38
CA LYS A 167 6.64 -19.65 -11.52
C LYS A 167 5.97 -19.92 -10.18
N VAL A 168 5.43 -18.89 -9.52
CA VAL A 168 4.81 -19.02 -8.18
C VAL A 168 3.29 -19.16 -8.22
N GLY A 169 2.67 -18.98 -9.38
CA GLY A 169 1.22 -18.99 -9.56
C GLY A 169 0.55 -17.66 -9.18
N ARG A 170 -0.76 -17.57 -9.48
CA ARG A 170 -1.55 -16.33 -9.28
C ARG A 170 -1.64 -15.89 -7.81
N GLU A 171 -1.69 -16.84 -6.89
CA GLU A 171 -1.70 -16.63 -5.43
C GLU A 171 -0.29 -16.52 -4.84
N GLY A 172 0.74 -16.68 -5.68
CA GLY A 172 2.13 -16.67 -5.27
C GLY A 172 2.60 -15.31 -4.77
N VAL A 173 3.66 -15.33 -3.99
CA VAL A 173 4.24 -14.13 -3.39
C VAL A 173 5.46 -13.69 -4.20
N ILE A 174 5.49 -12.41 -4.57
CA ILE A 174 6.68 -11.75 -5.10
C ILE A 174 7.21 -10.83 -4.01
N SER A 175 8.47 -11.06 -3.62
CA SER A 175 9.20 -10.27 -2.61
C SER A 175 10.32 -9.49 -3.27
N LEU A 176 10.60 -8.29 -2.77
CA LEU A 176 11.70 -7.44 -3.25
C LEU A 176 12.84 -7.44 -2.24
N GLU A 177 14.04 -7.72 -2.71
CA GLU A 177 15.26 -7.63 -1.92
C GLU A 177 16.28 -6.72 -2.62
N GLU A 178 17.16 -6.11 -1.85
CA GLU A 178 18.27 -5.35 -2.40
C GLU A 178 19.35 -6.31 -2.87
N GLY A 179 19.65 -6.29 -4.17
CA GLY A 179 20.71 -7.07 -4.79
C GLY A 179 22.08 -6.45 -4.54
N LYS A 180 23.11 -7.27 -4.64
CA LYS A 180 24.52 -6.80 -4.61
C LYS A 180 25.10 -6.60 -6.01
N SER A 181 24.36 -7.01 -7.04
CA SER A 181 24.76 -6.87 -8.44
C SER A 181 24.21 -5.56 -9.05
N MET A 182 24.71 -5.18 -10.21
CA MET A 182 24.17 -4.05 -10.99
C MET A 182 22.90 -4.42 -11.77
N THR A 183 22.65 -5.72 -11.94
CA THR A 183 21.50 -6.28 -12.66
C THR A 183 20.45 -6.77 -11.70
N THR A 184 19.18 -6.59 -12.07
CA THR A 184 18.05 -7.15 -11.30
C THR A 184 17.90 -8.63 -11.68
N GLU A 185 17.72 -9.49 -10.67
CA GLU A 185 17.65 -10.94 -10.84
C GLU A 185 16.39 -11.51 -10.18
N LEU A 186 15.79 -12.52 -10.80
CA LEU A 186 14.64 -13.26 -10.27
C LEU A 186 15.09 -14.62 -9.75
N GLU A 187 14.85 -14.87 -8.48
CA GLU A 187 15.07 -16.17 -7.82
C GLU A 187 13.73 -16.69 -7.28
N VAL A 188 13.47 -17.99 -7.41
CA VAL A 188 12.32 -18.64 -6.78
C VAL A 188 12.81 -19.53 -5.66
N THR A 189 12.24 -19.37 -4.48
CA THR A 189 12.61 -20.10 -3.27
C THR A 189 11.36 -20.53 -2.50
N GLU A 190 11.53 -21.48 -1.57
CA GLU A 190 10.44 -21.82 -0.68
C GLU A 190 10.08 -20.66 0.22
N GLY A 191 8.79 -20.56 0.49
CA GLY A 191 8.28 -19.50 1.35
C GLY A 191 6.77 -19.59 1.51
N MET A 192 6.24 -18.77 2.40
CA MET A 192 4.82 -18.70 2.67
C MET A 192 4.41 -17.28 3.06
N ARG A 193 3.22 -16.87 2.63
CA ARG A 193 2.55 -15.67 3.12
C ARG A 193 1.24 -16.01 3.79
N PHE A 194 0.93 -15.29 4.88
CA PHE A 194 -0.37 -15.40 5.56
C PHE A 194 -0.84 -14.04 6.07
N ASP A 195 -2.17 -13.90 6.23
CA ASP A 195 -2.87 -12.65 6.52
C ASP A 195 -2.91 -12.38 8.04
N LYS A 196 -1.74 -12.23 8.64
CA LYS A 196 -1.55 -11.74 10.01
C LYS A 196 -0.30 -10.86 10.03
N GLY A 197 -0.47 -9.63 10.50
CA GLY A 197 0.61 -8.68 10.66
C GLY A 197 1.13 -8.62 12.10
N TYR A 198 2.03 -7.69 12.36
CA TYR A 198 2.62 -7.51 13.68
C TYR A 198 1.55 -7.11 14.72
N ILE A 199 1.71 -7.60 15.95
CA ILE A 199 0.79 -7.27 17.06
C ILE A 199 0.93 -5.80 17.50
N SER A 200 2.11 -5.21 17.30
CA SER A 200 2.39 -3.83 17.68
C SER A 200 3.19 -3.10 16.58
N PRO A 201 2.83 -1.86 16.21
CA PRO A 201 3.58 -1.08 15.24
C PRO A 201 5.00 -0.73 15.70
N TYR A 202 5.30 -0.83 17.01
CA TYR A 202 6.64 -0.64 17.53
C TYR A 202 7.63 -1.75 17.13
N PHE A 203 7.16 -2.83 16.52
CA PHE A 203 8.03 -3.85 15.92
C PHE A 203 8.55 -3.46 14.53
N ALA A 204 8.01 -2.43 13.89
CA ALA A 204 8.49 -1.97 12.59
C ALA A 204 9.98 -1.58 12.65
N THR A 205 10.74 -2.04 11.65
CA THR A 205 12.14 -1.70 11.44
C THR A 205 12.27 -0.55 10.46
N ASP A 206 11.35 -0.49 9.51
CA ASP A 206 11.17 0.60 8.56
C ASP A 206 9.91 1.38 8.95
N THR A 207 10.10 2.57 9.49
CA THR A 207 9.00 3.43 9.95
C THR A 207 8.31 4.18 8.81
N GLU A 208 8.98 4.34 7.66
CA GLU A 208 8.39 4.98 6.48
C GLU A 208 7.37 4.03 5.82
N ARG A 209 7.72 2.75 5.73
CA ARG A 209 6.88 1.69 5.15
C ARG A 209 5.98 1.00 6.17
N MET A 210 6.23 1.24 7.46
CA MET A 210 5.56 0.53 8.55
C MET A 210 5.71 -1.00 8.43
N GLU A 211 6.93 -1.45 8.14
CA GLU A 211 7.28 -2.86 7.98
C GLU A 211 8.34 -3.29 8.99
N ALA A 212 8.24 -4.53 9.47
CA ALA A 212 9.30 -5.18 10.21
C ALA A 212 10.01 -6.17 9.27
N VAL A 213 11.25 -5.86 8.92
CA VAL A 213 12.12 -6.73 8.12
C VAL A 213 13.15 -7.39 9.04
N LEU A 214 13.16 -8.72 9.04
CA LEU A 214 14.06 -9.53 9.85
C LEU A 214 14.92 -10.38 8.91
N ASP A 215 16.21 -10.13 8.88
CA ASP A 215 17.18 -10.89 8.09
C ASP A 215 17.77 -12.03 8.92
N GLU A 216 17.80 -13.24 8.39
CA GLU A 216 18.23 -14.49 9.03
C GLU A 216 17.61 -14.74 10.42
N PRO A 217 16.29 -14.52 10.61
CA PRO A 217 15.69 -14.64 11.94
C PRO A 217 15.58 -16.10 12.39
N PHE A 218 15.51 -16.25 13.72
CA PHE A 218 14.89 -17.42 14.33
C PHE A 218 13.36 -17.27 14.34
N VAL A 219 12.65 -18.41 14.34
CA VAL A 219 11.19 -18.46 14.38
C VAL A 219 10.73 -19.34 15.54
N LEU A 220 10.08 -18.75 16.51
CA LEU A 220 9.42 -19.44 17.61
C LEU A 220 7.95 -19.66 17.25
N LEU A 221 7.51 -20.91 17.29
CA LEU A 221 6.16 -21.31 16.94
C LEU A 221 5.47 -21.91 18.16
N THR A 222 4.32 -21.36 18.57
CA THR A 222 3.51 -21.94 19.65
C THR A 222 2.02 -21.75 19.42
N ASP A 223 1.22 -22.72 19.81
CA ASP A 223 -0.23 -22.66 19.82
C ASP A 223 -0.81 -22.04 21.10
N LYS A 224 0.07 -21.61 22.03
CA LYS A 224 -0.31 -21.03 23.32
C LYS A 224 -0.43 -19.52 23.27
N LYS A 225 -1.19 -19.00 24.25
CA LYS A 225 -1.12 -17.58 24.61
C LYS A 225 0.10 -17.34 25.52
N ILE A 226 0.84 -16.30 25.23
CA ILE A 226 1.98 -15.88 26.04
C ILE A 226 1.50 -14.77 26.98
N ALA A 227 1.24 -15.14 28.23
CA ALA A 227 0.78 -14.22 29.26
C ALA A 227 1.95 -13.53 29.96
N LEU A 228 2.97 -14.30 30.33
CA LEU A 228 4.12 -13.83 31.10
C LEU A 228 5.39 -13.89 30.27
N VAL A 229 6.19 -12.84 30.32
CA VAL A 229 7.49 -12.80 29.65
C VAL A 229 8.49 -13.77 30.24
N GLN A 230 8.31 -14.15 31.53
CA GLN A 230 9.19 -15.11 32.23
C GLN A 230 9.27 -16.45 31.48
N ASP A 231 8.20 -16.89 30.87
CA ASP A 231 8.18 -18.14 30.08
C ASP A 231 9.08 -18.05 28.84
N LEU A 232 9.32 -16.84 28.32
CA LEU A 232 10.18 -16.59 27.18
C LEU A 232 11.63 -16.26 27.55
N VAL A 233 11.93 -15.87 28.79
CA VAL A 233 13.27 -15.40 29.18
C VAL A 233 14.38 -16.34 28.75
N PRO A 234 14.29 -17.69 28.96
CA PRO A 234 15.36 -18.60 28.57
C PRO A 234 15.67 -18.58 27.06
N VAL A 235 14.66 -18.50 26.22
CA VAL A 235 14.85 -18.44 24.74
C VAL A 235 15.30 -17.05 24.30
N LEU A 236 14.76 -15.97 24.90
CA LEU A 236 15.15 -14.60 24.58
C LEU A 236 16.62 -14.32 24.90
N GLU A 237 17.14 -14.84 26.02
CA GLU A 237 18.55 -14.74 26.37
C GLU A 237 19.46 -15.47 25.37
N GLN A 238 19.07 -16.66 24.93
CA GLN A 238 19.82 -17.40 23.92
C GLN A 238 19.84 -16.67 22.58
N VAL A 239 18.70 -16.14 22.14
CA VAL A 239 18.56 -15.35 20.92
C VAL A 239 19.39 -14.06 21.01
N ALA A 240 19.31 -13.33 22.13
CA ALA A 240 20.09 -12.10 22.34
C ALA A 240 21.60 -12.36 22.25
N ARG A 241 22.08 -13.46 22.79
CA ARG A 241 23.52 -13.86 22.69
C ARG A 241 23.93 -14.22 21.27
N SER A 242 23.01 -14.71 20.43
CA SER A 242 23.29 -15.04 19.03
C SER A 242 23.36 -13.80 18.12
N GLY A 243 22.79 -12.68 18.54
CA GLY A 243 22.68 -11.45 17.76
C GLY A 243 21.68 -11.52 16.58
N ARG A 244 20.98 -12.65 16.39
CA ARG A 244 20.01 -12.83 15.31
C ARG A 244 18.62 -12.32 15.72
N PRO A 245 17.81 -11.84 14.79
CA PRO A 245 16.42 -11.48 15.05
C PRO A 245 15.57 -12.69 15.44
N LEU A 246 14.43 -12.41 16.09
CA LEU A 246 13.43 -13.43 16.46
C LEU A 246 12.04 -13.03 15.99
N LEU A 247 11.38 -13.92 15.25
CA LEU A 247 9.93 -13.86 15.06
C LEU A 247 9.25 -14.79 16.07
N ILE A 248 8.24 -14.29 16.77
CA ILE A 248 7.36 -15.07 17.64
C ILE A 248 5.99 -15.20 16.97
N LEU A 249 5.58 -16.44 16.68
CA LEU A 249 4.23 -16.79 16.24
C LEU A 249 3.52 -17.50 17.38
N ALA A 250 2.52 -16.87 17.96
CA ALA A 250 1.76 -17.38 19.09
C ALA A 250 0.25 -17.22 18.88
N GLU A 251 -0.58 -17.94 19.64
CA GLU A 251 -2.02 -17.71 19.59
C GLU A 251 -2.37 -16.26 19.91
N ASP A 252 -1.79 -15.73 20.97
CA ASP A 252 -1.86 -14.32 21.37
C ASP A 252 -0.70 -13.98 22.29
N ILE A 253 -0.39 -12.68 22.43
CA ILE A 253 0.57 -12.18 23.42
C ILE A 253 -0.13 -11.13 24.27
N GLU A 254 -0.21 -11.37 25.57
CA GLU A 254 -0.89 -10.48 26.50
C GLU A 254 -0.10 -9.19 26.74
N LYS A 255 -0.80 -8.16 27.22
CA LYS A 255 -0.27 -6.79 27.31
C LYS A 255 1.05 -6.68 28.06
N GLU A 256 1.25 -7.46 29.14
CA GLU A 256 2.46 -7.41 29.96
C GLU A 256 3.68 -7.98 29.21
N ALA A 257 3.52 -9.16 28.60
CA ALA A 257 4.56 -9.78 27.79
C ALA A 257 4.88 -8.93 26.54
N LEU A 258 3.85 -8.41 25.89
CA LEU A 258 4.00 -7.53 24.72
C LEU A 258 4.76 -6.25 25.05
N ALA A 259 4.41 -5.58 26.15
CA ALA A 259 5.09 -4.35 26.59
C ALA A 259 6.57 -4.59 26.85
N THR A 260 6.91 -5.71 27.46
CA THR A 260 8.32 -6.07 27.73
C THR A 260 9.08 -6.35 26.42
N LEU A 261 8.50 -7.06 25.45
CA LEU A 261 9.11 -7.29 24.15
C LEU A 261 9.34 -5.96 23.39
N VAL A 262 8.35 -5.07 23.38
CA VAL A 262 8.44 -3.75 22.76
C VAL A 262 9.54 -2.90 23.40
N VAL A 263 9.61 -2.84 24.73
CA VAL A 263 10.64 -2.06 25.45
C VAL A 263 12.05 -2.58 25.11
N ASN A 264 12.26 -3.90 25.11
CA ASN A 264 13.57 -4.48 24.77
C ASN A 264 13.93 -4.26 23.30
N ARG A 265 12.95 -4.27 22.42
CA ARG A 265 13.12 -3.91 21.00
C ARG A 265 13.57 -2.45 20.86
N LEU A 266 12.84 -1.51 21.49
CA LEU A 266 13.16 -0.07 21.43
C LEU A 266 14.52 0.27 22.05
N ARG A 267 14.95 -0.49 23.05
CA ARG A 267 16.30 -0.36 23.66
C ARG A 267 17.42 -0.99 22.83
N GLY A 268 17.08 -1.66 21.71
CA GLY A 268 18.07 -2.35 20.88
C GLY A 268 18.69 -3.60 21.52
N VAL A 269 18.15 -4.09 22.63
CA VAL A 269 18.65 -5.30 23.33
C VAL A 269 18.25 -6.56 22.55
N LEU A 270 17.06 -6.55 21.96
CA LEU A 270 16.49 -7.65 21.18
C LEU A 270 15.91 -7.13 19.88
N ASN A 271 16.29 -7.74 18.76
CA ASN A 271 15.59 -7.55 17.51
C ASN A 271 14.48 -8.59 17.40
N VAL A 272 13.27 -8.25 17.84
CA VAL A 272 12.13 -9.16 17.94
C VAL A 272 10.90 -8.55 17.28
N ALA A 273 10.10 -9.40 16.65
CA ALA A 273 8.75 -9.09 16.22
C ALA A 273 7.80 -10.21 16.65
N ALA A 274 6.54 -9.87 16.86
CA ALA A 274 5.53 -10.82 17.29
C ALA A 274 4.28 -10.69 16.42
N VAL A 275 3.73 -11.83 16.02
CA VAL A 275 2.58 -11.97 15.13
C VAL A 275 1.64 -13.03 15.69
N LYS A 276 0.33 -12.84 15.55
CA LYS A 276 -0.64 -13.87 15.89
C LYS A 276 -0.59 -15.01 14.88
N ALA A 277 -0.58 -16.24 15.39
CA ALA A 277 -0.61 -17.42 14.53
C ALA A 277 -1.85 -17.43 13.62
N PRO A 278 -1.69 -17.79 12.32
CA PRO A 278 -2.80 -17.83 11.39
C PRO A 278 -3.78 -18.97 11.69
N GLY A 279 -5.07 -18.75 11.41
CA GLY A 279 -6.12 -19.73 11.64
C GLY A 279 -6.65 -19.76 13.09
N PHE A 280 -7.57 -20.70 13.35
CA PHE A 280 -8.22 -20.92 14.65
C PHE A 280 -8.33 -22.41 14.93
N GLY A 281 -8.23 -22.82 16.22
CA GLY A 281 -8.36 -24.22 16.64
C GLY A 281 -7.38 -25.13 15.92
N ASP A 282 -7.86 -26.29 15.44
CA ASP A 282 -7.02 -27.30 14.77
C ASP A 282 -6.37 -26.79 13.48
N ARG A 283 -7.00 -25.84 12.79
CA ARG A 283 -6.39 -25.19 11.61
C ARG A 283 -5.17 -24.36 11.98
N ARG A 284 -5.19 -23.69 13.14
CA ARG A 284 -4.02 -22.96 13.63
C ARG A 284 -2.85 -23.90 13.86
N LYS A 285 -3.12 -25.05 14.52
CA LYS A 285 -2.09 -26.09 14.72
C LYS A 285 -1.51 -26.56 13.40
N ALA A 286 -2.37 -26.88 12.43
CA ALA A 286 -1.96 -27.32 11.10
C ALA A 286 -1.13 -26.29 10.34
N MET A 287 -1.50 -24.99 10.43
CA MET A 287 -0.74 -23.90 9.83
C MET A 287 0.62 -23.68 10.50
N LEU A 288 0.68 -23.78 11.84
CA LEU A 288 1.94 -23.72 12.58
C LEU A 288 2.86 -24.88 12.22
N GLU A 289 2.33 -26.08 12.03
CA GLU A 289 3.09 -27.23 11.54
C GLU A 289 3.63 -27.00 10.11
N ASP A 290 2.83 -26.42 9.21
CA ASP A 290 3.26 -26.06 7.85
C ASP A 290 4.45 -25.09 7.90
N ILE A 291 4.38 -24.06 8.77
CA ILE A 291 5.46 -23.10 8.99
C ILE A 291 6.67 -23.78 9.65
N ALA A 292 6.46 -24.71 10.58
CA ALA A 292 7.54 -25.47 11.21
C ALA A 292 8.30 -26.31 10.18
N VAL A 293 7.59 -27.00 9.30
CA VAL A 293 8.21 -27.74 8.18
C VAL A 293 8.98 -26.81 7.24
N LEU A 294 8.38 -25.66 6.90
CA LEU A 294 8.99 -24.67 6.02
C LEU A 294 10.30 -24.12 6.61
N THR A 295 10.34 -23.84 7.91
CA THR A 295 11.48 -23.19 8.58
C THR A 295 12.44 -24.18 9.26
N GLY A 296 12.11 -25.48 9.21
CA GLY A 296 12.91 -26.51 9.89
C GLY A 296 12.84 -26.44 11.42
N GLY A 297 11.79 -25.80 11.99
CA GLY A 297 11.58 -25.67 13.42
C GLY A 297 10.59 -26.68 13.99
N GLN A 298 10.24 -26.48 15.26
CA GLN A 298 9.24 -27.30 15.96
C GLN A 298 8.16 -26.40 16.56
N VAL A 299 6.91 -26.89 16.56
CA VAL A 299 5.81 -26.21 17.25
C VAL A 299 5.85 -26.56 18.73
N VAL A 300 5.94 -25.54 19.58
CA VAL A 300 5.90 -25.68 21.04
C VAL A 300 4.44 -25.77 21.48
N THR A 301 3.98 -26.99 21.73
CA THR A 301 2.60 -27.28 22.14
C THR A 301 2.57 -28.25 23.34
N GLU A 302 1.50 -28.18 24.12
CA GLU A 302 1.30 -29.14 25.24
C GLU A 302 1.08 -30.56 24.76
N ASP A 303 0.45 -30.71 23.60
CA ASP A 303 0.22 -32.03 22.99
C ASP A 303 1.55 -32.76 22.70
N ALA A 304 2.62 -32.01 22.42
CA ALA A 304 3.97 -32.55 22.26
C ALA A 304 4.77 -32.62 23.57
N GLY A 305 4.18 -32.23 24.70
CA GLY A 305 4.86 -32.17 26.01
C GLY A 305 5.90 -31.07 26.11
N LEU A 306 5.91 -30.08 25.20
CA LEU A 306 6.88 -28.99 25.17
C LEU A 306 6.38 -27.76 25.92
N LYS A 307 7.28 -27.12 26.66
CA LYS A 307 7.02 -25.87 27.37
C LYS A 307 7.92 -24.76 26.84
N LEU A 308 7.44 -23.50 26.89
CA LEU A 308 8.18 -22.33 26.41
C LEU A 308 9.50 -22.11 27.18
N ASP A 309 9.52 -22.42 28.48
CA ASP A 309 10.71 -22.30 29.35
C ASP A 309 11.81 -23.32 29.06
N THR A 310 11.48 -24.40 28.32
CA THR A 310 12.44 -25.45 27.93
C THR A 310 12.94 -25.35 26.49
N VAL A 311 12.51 -24.34 25.76
CA VAL A 311 12.88 -24.15 24.34
C VAL A 311 14.37 -23.82 24.19
N LYS A 312 15.01 -24.50 23.23
CA LYS A 312 16.41 -24.28 22.84
C LYS A 312 16.48 -23.74 21.42
N LEU A 313 17.63 -23.17 21.02
CA LEU A 313 17.85 -22.60 19.69
C LEU A 313 17.69 -23.63 18.54
N ASP A 314 17.98 -24.91 18.80
CA ASP A 314 17.87 -26.00 17.82
C ASP A 314 16.40 -26.39 17.52
N MET A 315 15.48 -26.00 18.40
CA MET A 315 14.03 -26.19 18.23
C MET A 315 13.39 -25.04 17.44
N LEU A 316 14.08 -23.90 17.32
CA LEU A 316 13.59 -22.74 16.59
C LEU A 316 13.73 -22.97 15.07
N GLY A 317 12.72 -22.55 14.34
CA GLY A 317 12.80 -22.43 12.88
C GLY A 317 13.82 -21.37 12.46
N LYS A 318 14.25 -21.43 11.21
CA LYS A 318 15.15 -20.45 10.58
C LYS A 318 14.55 -20.00 9.25
N ALA A 319 14.74 -18.74 8.93
CA ALA A 319 14.36 -18.21 7.63
C ALA A 319 15.47 -17.32 7.08
N ARG A 320 15.52 -17.14 5.76
CA ARG A 320 16.43 -16.19 5.11
C ARG A 320 15.99 -14.76 5.39
N ARG A 321 14.70 -14.50 5.24
CA ARG A 321 14.10 -13.19 5.50
C ARG A 321 12.64 -13.35 5.91
N ILE A 322 12.19 -12.47 6.80
CA ILE A 322 10.77 -12.34 7.13
C ILE A 322 10.39 -10.87 7.02
N THR A 323 9.33 -10.60 6.27
CA THR A 323 8.76 -9.26 6.13
C THR A 323 7.35 -9.26 6.73
N ILE A 324 7.10 -8.36 7.69
CA ILE A 324 5.84 -8.26 8.40
C ILE A 324 5.29 -6.85 8.22
N THR A 325 4.11 -6.77 7.63
CA THR A 325 3.35 -5.51 7.52
C THR A 325 2.30 -5.44 8.64
N LYS A 326 1.45 -4.45 8.61
CA LYS A 326 0.30 -4.35 9.51
C LYS A 326 -0.65 -5.55 9.42
N ASP A 327 -0.82 -6.10 8.23
CA ASP A 327 -1.87 -7.09 7.94
C ASP A 327 -1.32 -8.46 7.50
N THR A 328 -0.07 -8.55 7.07
CA THR A 328 0.50 -9.77 6.48
C THR A 328 1.90 -10.08 6.98
N THR A 329 2.25 -11.36 6.92
CA THR A 329 3.61 -11.87 7.16
C THR A 329 4.04 -12.75 6.00
N THR A 330 5.22 -12.44 5.43
CA THR A 330 5.88 -13.23 4.38
C THR A 330 7.15 -13.84 4.94
N ILE A 331 7.27 -15.16 4.86
CA ILE A 331 8.44 -15.94 5.28
C ILE A 331 9.13 -16.44 4.03
N VAL A 332 10.38 -16.08 3.82
CA VAL A 332 11.27 -16.63 2.80
C VAL A 332 12.19 -17.63 3.52
N ALA A 333 12.03 -18.89 3.22
CA ALA A 333 12.74 -19.96 3.91
C ALA A 333 14.13 -20.22 3.30
N GLU A 334 14.91 -21.04 3.97
CA GLU A 334 16.21 -21.49 3.55
C GLU A 334 16.25 -23.04 3.58
N GLY A 335 16.08 -23.66 2.39
CA GLY A 335 16.62 -24.99 2.13
C GLY A 335 15.93 -26.20 2.76
N ASN A 336 14.59 -26.27 2.88
CA ASN A 336 13.91 -27.51 3.29
C ASN A 336 12.96 -28.09 2.21
N GLU A 337 13.41 -28.10 0.96
CA GLU A 337 12.62 -28.61 -0.19
C GLU A 337 12.00 -29.98 0.05
N ALA A 338 12.78 -30.93 0.57
CA ALA A 338 12.30 -32.28 0.78
C ALA A 338 11.18 -32.34 1.83
N GLY A 339 11.30 -31.56 2.91
CA GLY A 339 10.27 -31.46 3.93
C GLY A 339 8.99 -30.81 3.41
N VAL A 340 9.12 -29.72 2.66
CA VAL A 340 7.99 -29.01 2.04
C VAL A 340 7.27 -29.90 1.04
N LYS A 341 7.99 -30.60 0.15
CA LYS A 341 7.40 -31.57 -0.79
C LYS A 341 6.63 -32.67 -0.07
N GLY A 342 7.24 -33.28 0.95
CA GLY A 342 6.57 -34.31 1.76
C GLY A 342 5.30 -33.80 2.44
N ARG A 343 5.32 -32.55 2.95
CA ARG A 343 4.13 -31.93 3.56
C ARG A 343 3.05 -31.65 2.52
N CYS A 344 3.40 -31.17 1.35
CA CYS A 344 2.47 -30.97 0.23
C CYS A 344 1.78 -32.29 -0.18
N GLU A 345 2.51 -33.40 -0.27
CA GLU A 345 1.94 -34.71 -0.56
C GLU A 345 1.00 -35.18 0.55
N GLN A 346 1.34 -34.94 1.82
CA GLN A 346 0.45 -35.25 2.94
C GLN A 346 -0.87 -34.46 2.85
N ILE A 347 -0.82 -33.16 2.54
CA ILE A 347 -2.03 -32.33 2.37
C ILE A 347 -2.86 -32.83 1.18
N ARG A 348 -2.25 -33.23 0.05
CA ARG A 348 -2.96 -33.82 -1.09
C ARG A 348 -3.72 -35.09 -0.71
N ARG A 349 -3.10 -35.99 0.04
CA ARG A 349 -3.78 -37.21 0.53
C ARG A 349 -4.96 -36.86 1.43
N GLN A 350 -4.81 -35.91 2.35
CA GLN A 350 -5.92 -35.42 3.19
C GLN A 350 -7.07 -34.85 2.36
N MET A 351 -6.77 -34.17 1.22
CA MET A 351 -7.79 -33.68 0.30
C MET A 351 -8.56 -34.80 -0.42
N GLU A 352 -7.90 -35.94 -0.69
CA GLU A 352 -8.52 -37.11 -1.31
C GLU A 352 -9.40 -37.88 -0.32
N GLU A 353 -9.00 -37.93 0.95
CA GLU A 353 -9.69 -38.64 2.02
C GLU A 353 -10.91 -37.86 2.60
N THR A 354 -10.95 -36.55 2.45
CA THR A 354 -12.04 -35.73 3.04
C THR A 354 -13.26 -35.70 2.13
N GLU A 355 -14.45 -35.91 2.72
CA GLU A 355 -15.74 -35.77 2.03
C GLU A 355 -16.32 -34.34 2.13
N SER A 356 -15.79 -33.52 3.05
CA SER A 356 -16.24 -32.14 3.28
C SER A 356 -15.70 -31.21 2.20
N SER A 357 -16.58 -30.61 1.40
CA SER A 357 -16.20 -29.62 0.38
C SER A 357 -15.49 -28.42 0.99
N TYR A 358 -15.91 -28.00 2.17
CA TYR A 358 -15.31 -26.89 2.90
C TYR A 358 -13.89 -27.21 3.41
N ASP A 359 -13.67 -28.43 3.95
CA ASP A 359 -12.34 -28.82 4.40
C ASP A 359 -11.41 -29.03 3.21
N LYS A 360 -11.93 -29.54 2.09
CA LYS A 360 -11.20 -29.67 0.84
C LYS A 360 -10.72 -28.32 0.30
N GLU A 361 -11.59 -27.31 0.33
CA GLU A 361 -11.22 -25.93 -0.04
C GLU A 361 -10.11 -25.38 0.87
N LYS A 362 -10.19 -25.57 2.18
CA LYS A 362 -9.18 -25.10 3.15
C LYS A 362 -7.86 -25.87 3.04
N LEU A 363 -7.88 -27.14 2.72
CA LEU A 363 -6.68 -27.91 2.42
C LEU A 363 -6.03 -27.44 1.10
N GLN A 364 -6.85 -27.09 0.11
CA GLN A 364 -6.37 -26.52 -1.15
C GLN A 364 -5.71 -25.16 -0.96
N GLU A 365 -6.28 -24.27 -0.15
CA GLU A 365 -5.66 -23.00 0.23
C GLU A 365 -4.29 -23.22 0.92
N ARG A 366 -4.19 -24.15 1.85
CA ARG A 366 -2.92 -24.49 2.52
C ARG A 366 -1.89 -25.03 1.55
N LEU A 367 -2.31 -25.94 0.66
CA LEU A 367 -1.44 -26.50 -0.36
C LEU A 367 -0.90 -25.40 -1.29
N ALA A 368 -1.76 -24.50 -1.76
CA ALA A 368 -1.38 -23.39 -2.62
C ALA A 368 -0.35 -22.47 -1.94
N LYS A 369 -0.58 -22.12 -0.66
CA LYS A 369 0.35 -21.28 0.13
C LYS A 369 1.72 -21.94 0.35
N LEU A 370 1.77 -23.26 0.51
CA LEU A 370 3.01 -23.97 0.80
C LEU A 370 3.77 -24.37 -0.48
N SER A 371 3.05 -24.72 -1.56
CA SER A 371 3.65 -25.20 -2.82
C SER A 371 4.05 -24.08 -3.78
N GLY A 372 3.44 -22.89 -3.66
CA GLY A 372 3.68 -21.78 -4.57
C GLY A 372 5.06 -21.13 -4.40
N GLY A 373 5.66 -21.24 -3.23
CA GLY A 373 6.93 -20.58 -2.94
C GLY A 373 6.86 -19.06 -2.94
N VAL A 374 8.02 -18.41 -2.97
CA VAL A 374 8.19 -16.98 -3.08
C VAL A 374 9.14 -16.66 -4.22
N ALA A 375 8.70 -15.84 -5.16
CA ALA A 375 9.58 -15.24 -6.16
C ALA A 375 10.29 -14.04 -5.52
N VAL A 376 11.60 -14.07 -5.44
CA VAL A 376 12.42 -13.01 -4.88
C VAL A 376 13.08 -12.23 -6.02
N VAL A 377 12.68 -10.98 -6.19
CA VAL A 377 13.33 -10.06 -7.13
C VAL A 377 14.43 -9.31 -6.39
N LYS A 378 15.67 -9.63 -6.69
CA LYS A 378 16.87 -8.95 -6.18
C LYS A 378 17.14 -7.74 -7.04
N VAL A 379 16.83 -6.56 -6.53
CA VAL A 379 16.94 -5.30 -7.29
C VAL A 379 18.39 -4.88 -7.40
N GLY A 380 18.91 -4.75 -8.62
CA GLY A 380 20.27 -4.30 -8.90
C GLY A 380 20.31 -2.84 -9.37
N ALA A 381 21.28 -2.07 -8.88
CA ALA A 381 21.52 -0.70 -9.31
C ALA A 381 22.95 -0.24 -9.05
N ALA A 382 23.38 0.81 -9.75
CA ALA A 382 24.71 1.40 -9.59
C ALA A 382 24.82 2.30 -8.35
N THR A 383 23.72 2.91 -7.93
CA THR A 383 23.66 3.83 -6.79
C THR A 383 22.50 3.51 -5.87
N GLU A 384 22.60 3.89 -4.59
CA GLU A 384 21.53 3.71 -3.60
C GLU A 384 20.24 4.44 -4.00
N THR A 385 20.36 5.64 -4.59
CA THR A 385 19.21 6.42 -5.08
C THR A 385 18.49 5.69 -6.21
N GLU A 386 19.23 5.14 -7.18
CA GLU A 386 18.66 4.33 -8.27
C GLU A 386 18.03 3.04 -7.75
N MET A 387 18.67 2.40 -6.77
CA MET A 387 18.14 1.20 -6.10
C MET A 387 16.75 1.46 -5.50
N LYS A 388 16.64 2.55 -4.74
CA LYS A 388 15.36 2.94 -4.11
C LYS A 388 14.29 3.26 -5.14
N ASP A 389 14.61 3.98 -6.21
CA ASP A 389 13.67 4.29 -7.29
C ASP A 389 13.19 3.02 -8.00
N LYS A 390 14.12 2.14 -8.40
CA LYS A 390 13.76 0.85 -9.03
C LYS A 390 12.90 -0.03 -8.13
N LYS A 391 13.20 -0.05 -6.82
CA LYS A 391 12.42 -0.83 -5.84
C LYS A 391 10.98 -0.33 -5.73
N LEU A 392 10.77 0.99 -5.69
CA LEU A 392 9.42 1.58 -5.67
C LEU A 392 8.64 1.24 -6.94
N ARG A 393 9.24 1.38 -8.13
CA ARG A 393 8.58 1.03 -9.40
C ARG A 393 8.22 -0.45 -9.50
N LEU A 394 9.10 -1.34 -9.04
CA LEU A 394 8.83 -2.77 -8.97
C LEU A 394 7.69 -3.08 -8.01
N GLU A 395 7.62 -2.39 -6.87
CA GLU A 395 6.55 -2.55 -5.89
C GLU A 395 5.19 -2.14 -6.46
N ASP A 396 5.12 -0.98 -7.12
CA ASP A 396 3.92 -0.51 -7.80
C ASP A 396 3.49 -1.50 -8.90
N ALA A 397 4.42 -1.98 -9.72
CA ALA A 397 4.16 -2.93 -10.78
C ALA A 397 3.65 -4.29 -10.27
N ILE A 398 4.21 -4.81 -9.17
CA ILE A 398 3.74 -6.03 -8.51
C ILE A 398 2.31 -5.85 -7.98
N ASN A 399 2.05 -4.72 -7.31
CA ASN A 399 0.74 -4.43 -6.75
C ASN A 399 -0.32 -4.23 -7.82
N ALA A 400 -0.02 -3.46 -8.88
CA ALA A 400 -0.89 -3.26 -10.03
C ALA A 400 -1.21 -4.59 -10.72
N THR A 401 -0.22 -5.46 -10.88
CA THR A 401 -0.40 -6.78 -11.51
C THR A 401 -1.31 -7.67 -10.66
N LYS A 402 -1.14 -7.69 -9.34
CA LYS A 402 -2.05 -8.41 -8.43
C LYS A 402 -3.47 -7.86 -8.51
N ALA A 403 -3.63 -6.54 -8.47
CA ALA A 403 -4.92 -5.89 -8.61
C ALA A 403 -5.62 -6.23 -9.94
N ALA A 404 -4.86 -6.34 -11.04
CA ALA A 404 -5.36 -6.72 -12.35
C ALA A 404 -5.80 -8.20 -12.39
N VAL A 405 -5.08 -9.09 -11.75
CA VAL A 405 -5.47 -10.51 -11.63
C VAL A 405 -6.74 -10.68 -10.80
N GLU A 406 -6.93 -9.84 -9.76
CA GLU A 406 -8.12 -9.90 -8.88
C GLU A 406 -9.40 -9.39 -9.58
N GLU A 407 -9.36 -8.25 -10.25
CA GLU A 407 -10.56 -7.57 -10.76
C GLU A 407 -10.53 -7.27 -12.27
N GLY A 408 -9.50 -7.72 -12.99
CA GLY A 408 -9.36 -7.47 -14.41
C GLY A 408 -8.75 -6.10 -14.74
N ILE A 409 -8.75 -5.79 -16.04
CA ILE A 409 -8.15 -4.58 -16.62
C ILE A 409 -9.15 -3.79 -17.44
N VAL A 410 -8.93 -2.47 -17.50
CA VAL A 410 -9.69 -1.52 -18.31
C VAL A 410 -8.75 -0.68 -19.18
N PRO A 411 -9.23 0.02 -20.21
CA PRO A 411 -8.41 0.99 -20.95
C PRO A 411 -7.73 2.00 -20.04
N GLY A 412 -6.40 2.08 -20.09
CA GLY A 412 -5.59 2.85 -19.17
C GLY A 412 -5.43 4.32 -19.52
N GLY A 413 -4.49 4.99 -18.82
CA GLY A 413 -4.15 6.38 -19.11
C GLY A 413 -5.29 7.39 -18.88
N GLY A 414 -6.24 7.09 -18.01
CA GLY A 414 -7.43 7.90 -17.74
C GLY A 414 -8.52 7.79 -18.81
N THR A 415 -8.35 6.94 -19.82
CA THR A 415 -9.29 6.74 -20.93
C THR A 415 -10.66 6.27 -20.43
N THR A 416 -10.70 5.23 -19.61
CA THR A 416 -11.93 4.67 -19.03
C THR A 416 -12.75 5.73 -18.29
N LEU A 417 -12.10 6.52 -17.43
CA LEU A 417 -12.79 7.58 -16.69
C LEU A 417 -13.33 8.68 -17.61
N ALA A 418 -12.58 9.05 -18.65
CA ALA A 418 -13.02 10.06 -19.62
C ALA A 418 -14.25 9.59 -20.41
N HIS A 419 -14.29 8.32 -20.85
CA HIS A 419 -15.44 7.75 -21.57
C HIS A 419 -16.66 7.53 -20.66
N LEU A 420 -16.47 7.30 -19.37
CA LEU A 420 -17.57 7.17 -18.41
C LEU A 420 -18.23 8.53 -18.07
N SER A 421 -17.56 9.66 -18.34
CA SER A 421 -18.11 11.00 -18.07
C SER A 421 -19.47 11.25 -18.76
N PRO A 422 -19.65 11.10 -20.09
CA PRO A 422 -20.96 11.29 -20.72
C PRO A 422 -22.01 10.24 -20.29
N GLN A 423 -21.59 9.03 -19.98
CA GLN A 423 -22.49 7.99 -19.48
C GLN A 423 -23.05 8.35 -18.09
N LEU A 424 -22.18 8.85 -17.19
CA LEU A 424 -22.59 9.36 -15.89
C LEU A 424 -23.54 10.54 -16.03
N GLU A 425 -23.32 11.49 -16.96
CA GLU A 425 -24.22 12.60 -17.18
C GLU A 425 -25.61 12.13 -17.61
N SER A 426 -25.71 11.18 -18.53
CA SER A 426 -26.96 10.59 -18.97
C SER A 426 -27.70 9.89 -17.85
N TRP A 427 -26.99 9.08 -17.06
CA TRP A 427 -27.54 8.39 -15.89
C TRP A 427 -28.01 9.38 -14.83
N ALA A 428 -27.21 10.39 -14.51
CA ALA A 428 -27.51 11.39 -13.50
C ALA A 428 -28.77 12.20 -13.85
N ASN A 429 -28.86 12.67 -15.10
CA ASN A 429 -30.05 13.40 -15.58
C ASN A 429 -31.33 12.57 -15.52
N SER A 430 -31.25 11.24 -15.65
CA SER A 430 -32.40 10.34 -15.59
C SER A 430 -32.80 9.94 -14.15
N ASN A 431 -31.85 9.92 -13.22
CA ASN A 431 -32.03 9.32 -11.89
C ASN A 431 -31.95 10.32 -10.73
N LEU A 432 -31.32 11.48 -10.93
CA LEU A 432 -31.08 12.46 -9.87
C LEU A 432 -31.77 13.81 -10.20
N LYS A 433 -31.98 14.63 -9.17
CA LYS A 433 -32.60 15.94 -9.28
C LYS A 433 -31.84 16.96 -8.44
N ASP A 434 -32.06 18.24 -8.76
CA ASP A 434 -31.61 19.39 -8.01
C ASP A 434 -30.08 19.32 -7.69
N GLU A 435 -29.70 19.52 -6.45
CA GLU A 435 -28.31 19.56 -6.02
C GLU A 435 -27.61 18.19 -6.01
N GLU A 436 -28.36 17.07 -5.88
CA GLU A 436 -27.79 15.73 -6.05
C GLU A 436 -27.34 15.51 -7.50
N LEU A 437 -28.14 15.98 -8.47
CA LEU A 437 -27.74 15.99 -9.89
C LEU A 437 -26.48 16.84 -10.07
N THR A 438 -26.44 18.03 -9.47
CA THR A 438 -25.25 18.89 -9.54
C THR A 438 -24.01 18.19 -8.97
N GLY A 439 -24.16 17.47 -7.85
CA GLY A 439 -23.10 16.65 -7.25
C GLY A 439 -22.56 15.58 -8.21
N ALA A 440 -23.43 14.89 -8.92
CA ALA A 440 -23.03 13.90 -9.92
C ALA A 440 -22.33 14.55 -11.13
N LEU A 441 -22.78 15.71 -11.58
CA LEU A 441 -22.17 16.46 -12.68
C LEU A 441 -20.77 17.01 -12.31
N ILE A 442 -20.53 17.34 -11.03
CA ILE A 442 -19.21 17.68 -10.53
C ILE A 442 -18.25 16.50 -10.75
N VAL A 443 -18.67 15.28 -10.39
CA VAL A 443 -17.88 14.05 -10.61
C VAL A 443 -17.63 13.86 -12.11
N SER A 444 -18.68 13.94 -12.95
CA SER A 444 -18.55 13.78 -14.40
C SER A 444 -17.46 14.68 -14.99
N ARG A 445 -17.42 15.96 -14.61
CA ARG A 445 -16.40 16.90 -15.09
C ARG A 445 -15.00 16.54 -14.58
N ALA A 446 -14.90 16.03 -13.35
CA ALA A 446 -13.64 15.66 -12.73
C ALA A 446 -13.03 14.36 -13.32
N LEU A 447 -13.85 13.45 -13.90
CA LEU A 447 -13.37 12.18 -14.47
C LEU A 447 -12.31 12.38 -15.57
N ALA A 448 -12.34 13.48 -16.28
CA ALA A 448 -11.35 13.77 -17.32
C ALA A 448 -10.01 14.29 -16.77
N ALA A 449 -9.90 14.62 -15.48
CA ALA A 449 -8.72 15.27 -14.92
C ALA A 449 -7.44 14.44 -15.05
N PRO A 450 -7.42 13.11 -14.80
CA PRO A 450 -6.21 12.31 -14.99
C PRO A 450 -5.70 12.32 -16.44
N LEU A 451 -6.59 12.10 -17.41
CA LEU A 451 -6.24 12.15 -18.83
C LEU A 451 -5.73 13.54 -19.25
N LYS A 452 -6.38 14.62 -18.79
CA LYS A 452 -5.93 15.98 -19.05
C LYS A 452 -4.51 16.19 -18.55
N ARG A 453 -4.22 15.76 -17.33
CA ARG A 453 -2.88 15.93 -16.75
C ARG A 453 -1.82 15.10 -17.46
N ILE A 454 -2.13 13.86 -17.85
CA ILE A 454 -1.23 13.03 -18.67
C ILE A 454 -0.89 13.73 -20.01
N ALA A 455 -1.89 14.29 -20.67
CA ALA A 455 -1.70 15.01 -21.92
C ALA A 455 -0.88 16.31 -21.73
N GLU A 456 -1.13 17.06 -20.66
CA GLU A 456 -0.38 18.27 -20.31
C GLU A 456 1.08 17.97 -19.99
N ASN A 457 1.35 16.90 -19.21
CA ASN A 457 2.72 16.44 -18.95
C ASN A 457 3.44 15.99 -20.24
N ALA A 458 2.68 15.57 -21.26
CA ALA A 458 3.19 15.25 -22.60
C ALA A 458 3.31 16.48 -23.54
N GLY A 459 3.01 17.69 -23.05
CA GLY A 459 3.11 18.94 -23.82
C GLY A 459 1.92 19.19 -24.75
N GLN A 460 0.79 18.52 -24.53
CA GLN A 460 -0.44 18.67 -25.31
C GLN A 460 -1.50 19.49 -24.53
N ASN A 461 -2.51 19.98 -25.23
CA ASN A 461 -3.65 20.61 -24.58
C ASN A 461 -4.58 19.54 -23.98
N GLY A 462 -4.55 19.37 -22.67
CA GLY A 462 -5.30 18.33 -21.97
C GLY A 462 -6.80 18.40 -22.20
N ALA A 463 -7.40 19.60 -22.24
CA ALA A 463 -8.82 19.76 -22.49
C ALA A 463 -9.23 19.28 -23.89
N VAL A 464 -8.44 19.63 -24.91
CA VAL A 464 -8.68 19.21 -26.29
C VAL A 464 -8.56 17.69 -26.44
N ILE A 465 -7.53 17.10 -25.82
CA ILE A 465 -7.31 15.65 -25.85
C ILE A 465 -8.47 14.91 -25.19
N ALA A 466 -8.92 15.38 -24.02
CA ALA A 466 -10.03 14.74 -23.30
C ALA A 466 -11.33 14.73 -24.10
N GLU A 467 -11.68 15.86 -24.75
CA GLU A 467 -12.89 15.91 -25.59
C GLU A 467 -12.76 15.02 -26.84
N ARG A 468 -11.59 14.98 -27.48
CA ARG A 468 -11.37 14.07 -28.60
C ARG A 468 -11.45 12.59 -28.23
N VAL A 469 -11.01 12.21 -27.04
CA VAL A 469 -11.14 10.82 -26.54
C VAL A 469 -12.61 10.47 -26.36
N LYS A 470 -13.42 11.33 -25.75
CA LYS A 470 -14.86 11.10 -25.55
C LYS A 470 -15.66 10.86 -26.84
N GLU A 471 -15.19 11.41 -27.96
CA GLU A 471 -15.81 11.25 -29.29
C GLU A 471 -15.45 9.92 -29.99
N LYS A 472 -14.50 9.16 -29.46
CA LYS A 472 -14.00 7.90 -30.03
C LYS A 472 -14.66 6.69 -29.41
N ASP A 473 -14.40 5.51 -29.99
CA ASP A 473 -14.80 4.24 -29.41
C ASP A 473 -14.22 4.05 -28.01
N PHE A 474 -14.93 3.34 -27.14
CA PHE A 474 -14.60 3.20 -25.72
C PHE A 474 -13.16 2.72 -25.44
N ASN A 475 -12.62 1.84 -26.29
CA ASN A 475 -11.26 1.32 -26.12
C ASN A 475 -10.18 2.28 -26.65
N VAL A 476 -10.57 3.32 -27.41
CA VAL A 476 -9.62 4.25 -28.02
C VAL A 476 -9.29 5.39 -27.05
N GLY A 477 -8.02 5.52 -26.73
CA GLY A 477 -7.49 6.54 -25.84
C GLY A 477 -6.30 7.28 -26.44
N PHE A 478 -5.69 8.14 -25.64
CA PHE A 478 -4.52 8.91 -26.02
C PHE A 478 -3.23 8.27 -25.50
N ASN A 479 -2.37 7.83 -26.41
CA ASN A 479 -1.00 7.40 -26.08
C ASN A 479 -0.10 8.63 -25.95
N ALA A 480 0.20 9.01 -24.73
CA ALA A 480 1.03 10.19 -24.43
C ALA A 480 2.51 10.01 -24.78
N SER A 481 2.99 8.79 -24.99
CA SER A 481 4.36 8.52 -25.44
C SER A 481 4.55 8.91 -26.91
N THR A 482 3.59 8.52 -27.78
CA THR A 482 3.63 8.76 -29.23
C THR A 482 2.82 9.98 -29.67
N ASN A 483 1.93 10.51 -28.82
CA ASN A 483 0.94 11.57 -29.10
C ASN A 483 -0.12 11.15 -30.15
N GLU A 484 -0.51 9.88 -30.17
CA GLU A 484 -1.48 9.30 -31.07
C GLU A 484 -2.71 8.77 -30.33
N PHE A 485 -3.83 8.64 -31.06
CA PHE A 485 -5.02 7.95 -30.56
C PHE A 485 -4.97 6.50 -31.02
N VAL A 486 -5.00 5.56 -30.08
CA VAL A 486 -4.81 4.13 -30.31
C VAL A 486 -5.86 3.32 -29.54
N ASP A 487 -6.11 2.06 -29.97
CA ASP A 487 -6.78 1.11 -29.09
C ASP A 487 -5.86 0.79 -27.91
N MET A 488 -6.35 1.06 -26.70
CA MET A 488 -5.56 0.99 -25.47
C MET A 488 -5.18 -0.44 -25.09
N PHE A 489 -6.05 -1.42 -25.39
CA PHE A 489 -5.74 -2.83 -25.16
C PHE A 489 -4.68 -3.35 -26.14
N ASP A 490 -4.81 -3.00 -27.43
CA ASP A 490 -3.85 -3.41 -28.45
C ASP A 490 -2.48 -2.77 -28.22
N ALA A 491 -2.46 -1.52 -27.78
CA ALA A 491 -1.25 -0.78 -27.41
C ALA A 491 -0.66 -1.23 -26.06
N GLY A 492 -1.34 -2.10 -25.32
CA GLY A 492 -0.91 -2.54 -23.98
C GLY A 492 -1.06 -1.49 -22.88
N ILE A 493 -1.74 -0.37 -23.13
CA ILE A 493 -1.93 0.72 -22.16
C ILE A 493 -3.20 0.43 -21.35
N VAL A 494 -3.04 -0.30 -20.28
CA VAL A 494 -4.15 -0.81 -19.45
C VAL A 494 -3.95 -0.44 -17.99
N ASP A 495 -5.06 -0.20 -17.29
CA ASP A 495 -5.08 0.03 -15.83
C ASP A 495 -5.84 -1.11 -15.14
N PRO A 496 -5.43 -1.56 -13.95
CA PRO A 496 -6.23 -2.48 -13.16
C PRO A 496 -7.55 -1.84 -12.76
N ALA A 497 -8.67 -2.57 -12.93
CA ALA A 497 -10.00 -2.07 -12.58
C ALA A 497 -10.08 -1.72 -11.08
N LYS A 498 -9.47 -2.53 -10.22
CA LYS A 498 -9.37 -2.29 -8.76
C LYS A 498 -8.69 -0.97 -8.44
N VAL A 499 -7.60 -0.64 -9.13
CA VAL A 499 -6.87 0.63 -8.96
C VAL A 499 -7.75 1.81 -9.35
N THR A 500 -8.35 1.75 -10.55
CA THR A 500 -9.19 2.83 -11.09
C THR A 500 -10.41 3.10 -10.20
N ARG A 501 -11.13 2.06 -9.75
CA ARG A 501 -12.30 2.24 -8.88
C ARG A 501 -11.93 2.71 -7.48
N SER A 502 -10.82 2.18 -6.90
CA SER A 502 -10.36 2.58 -5.57
C SER A 502 -9.93 4.05 -5.54
N ALA A 503 -9.21 4.50 -6.57
CA ALA A 503 -8.84 5.90 -6.75
C ALA A 503 -10.07 6.81 -6.79
N LEU A 504 -11.09 6.43 -7.55
CA LEU A 504 -12.35 7.18 -7.66
C LEU A 504 -13.12 7.22 -6.34
N GLN A 505 -13.29 6.07 -5.67
CA GLN A 505 -14.02 5.97 -4.40
C GLN A 505 -13.37 6.81 -3.30
N ASN A 506 -12.05 6.71 -3.16
CA ASN A 506 -11.31 7.47 -2.16
C ASN A 506 -11.30 8.97 -2.48
N ALA A 507 -11.18 9.35 -3.74
CA ALA A 507 -11.29 10.74 -4.19
C ALA A 507 -12.67 11.33 -3.87
N ALA A 508 -13.75 10.63 -4.22
CA ALA A 508 -15.13 11.05 -3.97
C ALA A 508 -15.41 11.18 -2.44
N SER A 509 -14.93 10.23 -1.64
CA SER A 509 -15.08 10.23 -0.19
C SER A 509 -14.42 11.46 0.44
N ILE A 510 -13.15 11.72 0.13
CA ILE A 510 -12.42 12.88 0.66
C ILE A 510 -13.05 14.19 0.20
N ALA A 511 -13.40 14.29 -1.08
CA ALA A 511 -14.05 15.47 -1.62
C ALA A 511 -15.39 15.76 -0.92
N GLY A 512 -16.24 14.74 -0.70
CA GLY A 512 -17.49 14.89 0.02
C GLY A 512 -17.31 15.39 1.46
N MET A 513 -16.25 14.97 2.15
CA MET A 513 -15.93 15.45 3.49
C MET A 513 -15.46 16.92 3.48
N VAL A 514 -14.59 17.28 2.53
CA VAL A 514 -14.09 18.66 2.39
C VAL A 514 -15.22 19.62 2.09
N LEU A 515 -16.11 19.30 1.16
CA LEU A 515 -17.23 20.15 0.76
C LEU A 515 -18.20 20.41 1.91
N THR A 516 -18.37 19.47 2.83
CA THR A 516 -19.24 19.61 4.01
C THR A 516 -18.55 20.26 5.21
N THR A 517 -17.26 20.62 5.08
CA THR A 517 -16.50 21.26 6.17
C THR A 517 -16.83 22.76 6.24
N GLU A 518 -17.18 23.23 7.44
CA GLU A 518 -17.54 24.61 7.73
C GLU A 518 -16.57 25.28 8.70
N CYS A 519 -15.79 24.49 9.45
CA CYS A 519 -14.89 24.99 10.48
C CYS A 519 -13.61 24.17 10.54
N ILE A 520 -12.47 24.85 10.74
CA ILE A 520 -11.16 24.22 10.97
C ILE A 520 -10.67 24.63 12.35
N VAL A 521 -10.20 23.68 13.13
CA VAL A 521 -9.62 23.89 14.45
C VAL A 521 -8.18 23.37 14.44
N VAL A 522 -7.22 24.28 14.57
CA VAL A 522 -5.78 23.96 14.57
C VAL A 522 -5.09 24.50 15.81
N ASP A 523 -3.91 24.01 16.11
CA ASP A 523 -3.08 24.57 17.16
C ASP A 523 -2.59 25.97 16.78
N LYS A 524 -2.58 26.90 17.77
CA LYS A 524 -2.01 28.20 17.56
C LYS A 524 -0.48 28.08 17.61
N PRO A 525 0.24 28.57 16.57
CA PRO A 525 1.70 28.50 16.59
C PRO A 525 2.24 29.25 17.84
N GLU A 526 3.22 28.64 18.50
CA GLU A 526 3.92 29.31 19.59
C GLU A 526 4.79 30.45 19.02
N PRO A 527 4.81 31.64 19.67
CA PRO A 527 5.69 32.69 19.24
C PRO A 527 7.14 32.24 19.29
N LYS A 528 7.89 32.45 18.20
CA LYS A 528 9.32 32.06 18.07
C LYS A 528 10.23 32.70 19.15
N ASP A 529 9.72 33.72 19.89
CA ASP A 529 10.51 34.45 20.90
C ASP A 529 10.53 33.81 22.31
N ALA A 530 9.73 32.80 22.56
CA ALA A 530 9.70 32.16 23.89
C ALA A 530 10.86 31.13 24.10
N ALA A 531 11.54 30.71 23.07
CA ALA A 531 12.64 29.76 23.15
C ALA A 531 14.03 30.41 23.39
N ALA A 532 14.17 31.73 23.15
CA ALA A 532 15.43 32.43 23.34
C ALA A 532 15.65 32.99 24.77
N GLY A 533 14.60 32.98 25.61
CA GLY A 533 14.62 33.59 26.94
C GLY A 533 14.92 32.65 28.11
N ALA A 534 14.93 31.31 27.89
CA ALA A 534 15.10 30.36 28.98
C ALA A 534 16.57 29.90 29.22
N GLY A 535 17.53 30.40 28.43
CA GLY A 535 18.94 29.98 28.45
C GLY A 535 19.95 30.99 29.06
N ALA A 536 19.49 32.18 29.53
CA ALA A 536 20.40 33.19 30.03
C ALA A 536 20.07 33.58 31.48
N GLY A 537 20.38 32.72 32.42
CA GLY A 537 20.16 33.06 33.83
C GLY A 537 20.64 31.99 34.81
N MET A 538 21.94 31.61 34.75
CA MET A 538 22.65 31.04 35.90
C MET A 538 24.16 30.97 35.57
N GLY A 539 24.93 31.88 36.11
CA GLY A 539 26.39 31.85 36.00
C GLY A 539 27.03 33.13 36.52
N GLY A 540 26.96 33.42 37.79
CA GLY A 540 27.68 34.48 38.44
C GLY A 540 27.71 34.23 39.93
N GLY A 541 28.62 33.44 40.41
CA GLY A 541 28.97 33.24 41.80
C GLY A 541 30.47 33.29 41.94
N ASP A 542 31.01 34.46 42.21
CA ASP A 542 32.34 34.66 42.73
C ASP A 542 32.54 33.82 43.97
N TYR A 543 33.64 33.11 44.04
CA TYR A 543 34.33 32.72 45.27
C TYR A 543 35.81 33.05 45.11
N ASP A 544 36.18 34.20 45.78
CA ASP A 544 37.50 34.42 46.31
C ASP A 544 37.79 33.37 47.41
N TYR A 545 38.88 32.69 47.33
CA TYR A 545 39.98 32.36 48.26
C TYR A 545 40.85 31.25 47.69
#